data_35a4029682d485b2d8cf9ce8b2cd5035
#
_entry.id   35a4029682d485b2d8cf9ce8b2cd5035
#
_cell.length_a   1.000
_cell.length_b   1.000
_cell.length_c   1.000
_cell.angle_alpha   90.00
_cell.angle_beta   90.00
_cell.angle_gamma   90.00
#
_symmetry.space_group_name_H-M   'P 1'
#
loop_
_entity.id
_entity.type
_entity.pdbx_description
1 polymer ?
#
loop_
_entity_poly.entity_id
_entity_poly.type
_entity_poly.pdbx_seq_one_letter_code
_entity_poly.pdbx_strand_id
1 'polypeptide(L)'
;FVWGETNVEYLRKRYEALKDHPLFAGMEYSEDARTVRSWAPLMIPGRAKSQPIAATHIASGTDVDFGALTHYLTNSLVSGGAVVTREVVVKNLSKQRDGLWKLTLRRDIGGTPALPVTARFVFVGAGGYALGLLQKSGIKEIRGYGGFPVSGEFLRTDNPEIVAKHSAKVYGKAAVGSPPMSVPHLDLRVVDGTGSLMFGPYAGFSPKFLKSGSV
;
A
#
# COMPACT_ATOMS: atom_id res chain seq x y z
N PHE A 1 -12.41 10.27 -9.03
CA PHE A 1 -12.65 11.66 -9.48
C PHE A 1 -11.85 11.95 -10.75
N VAL A 2 -12.51 12.58 -11.73
CA VAL A 2 -11.91 12.98 -13.00
C VAL A 2 -12.33 14.39 -13.38
N TRP A 3 -11.58 15.01 -14.32
CA TRP A 3 -11.93 16.30 -14.94
C TRP A 3 -11.58 16.29 -16.43
N GLY A 4 -12.23 17.20 -17.17
CA GLY A 4 -12.15 17.29 -18.63
C GLY A 4 -13.09 16.32 -19.33
N GLU A 5 -13.65 16.73 -20.47
CA GLU A 5 -14.72 16.02 -21.18
C GLU A 5 -14.40 14.55 -21.48
N THR A 6 -13.23 14.28 -22.04
CA THR A 6 -12.78 12.91 -22.37
C THR A 6 -12.73 12.00 -21.14
N ASN A 7 -12.28 12.52 -19.99
CA ASN A 7 -12.20 11.74 -18.77
C ASN A 7 -13.57 11.54 -18.11
N VAL A 8 -14.44 12.52 -18.20
CA VAL A 8 -15.85 12.42 -17.75
C VAL A 8 -16.57 11.34 -18.54
N GLU A 9 -16.46 11.37 -19.87
CA GLU A 9 -17.05 10.34 -20.72
C GLU A 9 -16.49 8.93 -20.42
N TYR A 10 -15.17 8.83 -20.24
CA TYR A 10 -14.56 7.57 -19.82
C TYR A 10 -15.13 7.05 -18.52
N LEU A 11 -15.25 7.91 -17.48
CA LEU A 11 -15.74 7.48 -16.17
C LEU A 11 -17.21 7.08 -16.23
N ARG A 12 -18.03 7.78 -17.02
CA ARG A 12 -19.43 7.42 -17.26
C ARG A 12 -19.56 6.02 -17.87
N LYS A 13 -18.81 5.74 -18.94
CA LYS A 13 -18.80 4.42 -19.58
C LYS A 13 -18.33 3.32 -18.60
N ARG A 14 -17.32 3.63 -17.78
CA ARG A 14 -16.84 2.69 -16.79
C ARG A 14 -17.86 2.42 -15.68
N TYR A 15 -18.55 3.45 -15.22
CA TYR A 15 -19.64 3.31 -14.26
C TYR A 15 -20.77 2.41 -14.81
N GLU A 16 -21.24 2.68 -16.02
CA GLU A 16 -22.29 1.88 -16.65
C GLU A 16 -21.88 0.39 -16.80
N ALA A 17 -20.63 0.13 -17.08
CA ALA A 17 -20.12 -1.24 -17.20
C ALA A 17 -19.99 -1.98 -15.87
N LEU A 18 -19.88 -1.28 -14.74
CA LEU A 18 -19.56 -1.86 -13.44
C LEU A 18 -20.68 -1.79 -12.40
N LYS A 19 -21.65 -0.88 -12.55
CA LYS A 19 -22.68 -0.58 -11.54
C LYS A 19 -23.49 -1.79 -11.08
N ASP A 20 -23.69 -2.76 -11.97
CA ASP A 20 -24.48 -3.97 -11.69
C ASP A 20 -23.60 -5.16 -11.21
N HIS A 21 -22.29 -4.97 -11.14
CA HIS A 21 -21.38 -6.01 -10.67
C HIS A 21 -21.39 -6.06 -9.13
N PRO A 22 -21.48 -7.25 -8.49
CA PRO A 22 -21.62 -7.38 -7.04
C PRO A 22 -20.54 -6.66 -6.20
N LEU A 23 -19.30 -6.59 -6.71
CA LEU A 23 -18.20 -5.90 -6.02
C LEU A 23 -18.36 -4.37 -6.01
N PHE A 24 -19.26 -3.81 -6.83
CA PHE A 24 -19.51 -2.38 -6.93
C PHE A 24 -20.95 -2.02 -6.51
N ALA A 25 -21.62 -2.93 -5.80
CA ALA A 25 -22.97 -2.69 -5.28
C ALA A 25 -23.00 -1.40 -4.44
N GLY A 26 -23.94 -0.51 -4.74
CA GLY A 26 -24.05 0.78 -4.08
C GLY A 26 -23.10 1.87 -4.60
N MET A 27 -22.37 1.62 -5.69
CA MET A 27 -21.57 2.67 -6.33
C MET A 27 -22.49 3.72 -6.97
N GLU A 28 -22.25 4.98 -6.69
CA GLU A 28 -22.94 6.13 -7.24
C GLU A 28 -22.05 6.85 -8.27
N TYR A 29 -22.67 7.58 -9.20
CA TYR A 29 -21.98 8.42 -10.18
C TYR A 29 -22.59 9.82 -10.20
N SER A 30 -21.78 10.85 -10.30
CA SER A 30 -22.27 12.22 -10.47
C SER A 30 -21.29 13.11 -11.23
N GLU A 31 -21.85 14.03 -12.02
CA GLU A 31 -21.15 15.16 -12.66
C GLU A 31 -21.52 16.49 -11.97
N ASP A 32 -22.47 16.48 -11.03
CA ASP A 32 -22.85 17.67 -10.28
C ASP A 32 -21.82 18.01 -9.20
N ALA A 33 -21.29 19.22 -9.28
CA ALA A 33 -20.25 19.69 -8.37
C ALA A 33 -20.71 19.74 -6.89
N ARG A 34 -22.00 19.92 -6.61
CA ARG A 34 -22.53 19.92 -5.24
C ARG A 34 -22.54 18.51 -4.67
N THR A 35 -22.98 17.54 -5.46
CA THR A 35 -22.96 16.13 -5.10
C THR A 35 -21.52 15.65 -4.87
N VAL A 36 -20.62 15.94 -5.81
CA VAL A 36 -19.21 15.56 -5.67
C VAL A 36 -18.57 16.25 -4.46
N ARG A 37 -18.94 17.50 -4.16
CA ARG A 37 -18.47 18.19 -2.95
C ARG A 37 -18.97 17.54 -1.67
N SER A 38 -20.18 16.96 -1.64
CA SER A 38 -20.66 16.24 -0.46
C SER A 38 -19.87 14.95 -0.20
N TRP A 39 -19.38 14.29 -1.24
CA TRP A 39 -18.53 13.09 -1.14
C TRP A 39 -17.06 13.43 -0.81
N ALA A 40 -16.52 14.46 -1.45
CA ALA A 40 -15.12 14.84 -1.36
C ALA A 40 -14.96 16.37 -1.32
N PRO A 41 -15.21 17.00 -0.15
CA PRO A 41 -15.33 18.45 -0.02
C PRO A 41 -14.15 19.24 -0.54
N LEU A 42 -12.93 18.75 -0.35
CA LEU A 42 -11.70 19.44 -0.75
C LEU A 42 -11.38 19.35 -2.25
N MET A 43 -12.12 18.53 -3.01
CA MET A 43 -11.84 18.36 -4.45
C MET A 43 -12.45 19.46 -5.33
N ILE A 44 -13.36 20.27 -4.81
CA ILE A 44 -14.11 21.27 -5.59
C ILE A 44 -13.56 22.70 -5.44
N PRO A 45 -13.16 23.18 -4.25
CA PRO A 45 -12.69 24.56 -4.10
C PRO A 45 -11.54 24.88 -5.06
N GLY A 46 -11.59 26.11 -5.65
CA GLY A 46 -10.56 26.60 -6.58
C GLY A 46 -10.74 26.14 -8.04
N ARG A 47 -11.72 25.24 -8.34
CA ARG A 47 -11.99 24.85 -9.73
C ARG A 47 -12.86 25.87 -10.44
N ALA A 48 -12.60 26.04 -11.74
CA ALA A 48 -13.48 26.83 -12.59
C ALA A 48 -14.86 26.16 -12.70
N LYS A 49 -15.94 26.93 -12.58
CA LYS A 49 -17.32 26.41 -12.65
C LYS A 49 -17.64 25.73 -13.99
N SER A 50 -16.95 26.14 -15.06
CA SER A 50 -17.09 25.58 -16.41
C SER A 50 -16.25 24.31 -16.63
N GLN A 51 -15.43 23.90 -15.69
CA GLN A 51 -14.62 22.69 -15.84
C GLN A 51 -15.49 21.44 -15.69
N PRO A 52 -15.63 20.59 -16.74
CA PRO A 52 -16.30 19.32 -16.61
C PRO A 52 -15.62 18.42 -15.57
N ILE A 53 -16.41 17.89 -14.65
CA ILE A 53 -15.94 16.95 -13.61
C ILE A 53 -16.90 15.78 -13.51
N ALA A 54 -16.40 14.65 -13.03
CA ALA A 54 -17.22 13.54 -12.59
C ALA A 54 -16.53 12.75 -11.49
N ALA A 55 -17.31 12.08 -10.67
CA ALA A 55 -16.83 11.13 -9.69
C ALA A 55 -17.74 9.90 -9.62
N THR A 56 -17.14 8.78 -9.25
CA THR A 56 -17.87 7.65 -8.67
C THR A 56 -17.60 7.62 -7.18
N HIS A 57 -18.58 7.23 -6.40
CA HIS A 57 -18.51 7.13 -4.94
C HIS A 57 -19.03 5.77 -4.49
N ILE A 58 -18.40 5.22 -3.47
CA ILE A 58 -18.88 4.05 -2.76
C ILE A 58 -18.63 4.24 -1.27
N ALA A 59 -19.67 4.08 -0.46
CA ALA A 59 -19.60 4.32 0.99
C ALA A 59 -18.90 3.19 1.76
N SER A 60 -18.77 2.00 1.17
CA SER A 60 -18.18 0.82 1.81
C SER A 60 -16.65 0.81 1.85
N GLY A 61 -16.00 1.85 1.34
CA GLY A 61 -14.55 2.02 1.44
C GLY A 61 -14.09 2.12 2.89
N THR A 62 -12.89 1.61 3.19
CA THR A 62 -12.35 1.65 4.56
C THR A 62 -10.88 2.08 4.56
N ASP A 63 -10.45 2.65 5.67
CA ASP A 63 -9.05 2.84 6.00
C ASP A 63 -8.58 1.70 6.93
N VAL A 64 -7.33 1.28 6.79
CA VAL A 64 -6.76 0.21 7.60
C VAL A 64 -5.52 0.72 8.32
N ASP A 65 -5.55 0.67 9.65
CA ASP A 65 -4.34 0.77 10.46
C ASP A 65 -3.60 -0.57 10.40
N PHE A 66 -2.62 -0.65 9.52
CA PHE A 66 -1.83 -1.87 9.33
C PHE A 66 -0.96 -2.20 10.54
N GLY A 67 -0.58 -1.22 11.36
CA GLY A 67 0.12 -1.45 12.62
C GLY A 67 -0.78 -2.23 13.59
N ALA A 68 -1.96 -1.70 13.86
CA ALA A 68 -2.95 -2.34 14.73
C ALA A 68 -3.35 -3.73 14.21
N LEU A 69 -3.60 -3.86 12.91
CA LEU A 69 -3.92 -5.14 12.28
C LEU A 69 -2.77 -6.16 12.46
N THR A 70 -1.52 -5.74 12.27
CA THR A 70 -0.35 -6.61 12.46
C THR A 70 -0.24 -7.08 13.90
N HIS A 71 -0.45 -6.20 14.87
CA HIS A 71 -0.48 -6.57 16.29
C HIS A 71 -1.60 -7.56 16.60
N TYR A 72 -2.81 -7.32 16.10
CA TYR A 72 -3.93 -8.22 16.29
C TYR A 72 -3.65 -9.62 15.72
N LEU A 73 -3.19 -9.71 14.48
CA LEU A 73 -2.87 -10.98 13.83
C LEU A 73 -1.73 -11.71 14.55
N THR A 74 -0.69 -10.99 14.97
CA THR A 74 0.43 -11.55 15.71
C THR A 74 -0.03 -12.14 17.05
N ASN A 75 -0.85 -11.41 17.81
CA ASN A 75 -1.40 -11.90 19.07
C ASN A 75 -2.30 -13.13 18.87
N SER A 76 -3.11 -13.16 17.82
CA SER A 76 -3.93 -14.32 17.47
C SER A 76 -3.07 -15.56 17.17
N LEU A 77 -1.98 -15.40 16.43
CA LEU A 77 -1.05 -16.48 16.13
C LEU A 77 -0.38 -17.02 17.41
N VAL A 78 0.08 -16.12 18.28
CA VAL A 78 0.71 -16.50 19.56
C VAL A 78 -0.28 -17.24 20.46
N SER A 79 -1.52 -16.77 20.54
CA SER A 79 -2.59 -17.46 21.26
C SER A 79 -2.90 -18.85 20.69
N GLY A 80 -2.69 -19.05 19.38
CA GLY A 80 -2.79 -20.33 18.70
C GLY A 80 -1.55 -21.23 18.84
N GLY A 81 -0.55 -20.86 19.65
CA GLY A 81 0.66 -21.63 19.92
C GLY A 81 1.84 -21.35 18.98
N ALA A 82 1.76 -20.34 18.12
CA ALA A 82 2.89 -19.90 17.30
C ALA A 82 3.95 -19.19 18.16
N VAL A 83 5.24 -19.39 17.82
CA VAL A 83 6.35 -18.66 18.43
C VAL A 83 6.73 -17.49 17.56
N VAL A 84 6.63 -16.28 18.10
CA VAL A 84 7.06 -15.05 17.43
C VAL A 84 8.32 -14.53 18.10
N THR A 85 9.42 -14.49 17.35
CA THR A 85 10.70 -13.96 17.83
C THR A 85 10.97 -12.61 17.20
N ARG A 86 11.06 -11.57 18.00
CA ARG A 86 11.37 -10.20 17.58
C ARG A 86 12.85 -9.90 17.73
N GLU A 87 13.32 -8.82 17.10
CA GLU A 87 14.71 -8.33 17.17
C GLU A 87 15.72 -9.35 16.63
N VAL A 88 15.26 -10.21 15.72
CA VAL A 88 16.08 -11.21 15.05
C VAL A 88 15.96 -11.04 13.54
N VAL A 89 17.09 -10.95 12.88
CA VAL A 89 17.20 -10.87 11.41
C VAL A 89 17.66 -12.20 10.86
N VAL A 90 16.92 -12.73 9.89
CA VAL A 90 17.37 -13.87 9.09
C VAL A 90 18.39 -13.37 8.07
N LYS A 91 19.63 -13.80 8.17
CA LYS A 91 20.75 -13.38 7.30
C LYS A 91 20.93 -14.30 6.10
N ASN A 92 20.64 -15.57 6.29
CA ASN A 92 20.80 -16.58 5.24
C ASN A 92 19.83 -17.74 5.46
N LEU A 93 19.50 -18.44 4.40
CA LEU A 93 18.80 -19.70 4.42
C LEU A 93 19.42 -20.64 3.38
N SER A 94 19.54 -21.90 3.72
CA SER A 94 20.11 -22.91 2.83
C SER A 94 19.44 -24.25 3.04
N LYS A 95 19.13 -24.93 1.93
CA LYS A 95 18.60 -26.29 1.98
C LYS A 95 19.73 -27.26 2.30
N GLN A 96 19.52 -28.13 3.26
CA GLN A 96 20.47 -29.14 3.71
C GLN A 96 20.27 -30.45 2.93
N ARG A 97 21.24 -31.39 3.04
CA ARG A 97 21.18 -32.70 2.37
C ARG A 97 19.99 -33.58 2.84
N ASP A 98 19.59 -33.39 4.09
CA ASP A 98 18.43 -34.07 4.70
C ASP A 98 17.08 -33.46 4.30
N GLY A 99 17.09 -32.47 3.42
CA GLY A 99 15.89 -31.79 2.94
C GLY A 99 15.37 -30.66 3.83
N LEU A 100 15.96 -30.46 5.01
CA LEU A 100 15.60 -29.36 5.91
C LEU A 100 16.22 -28.03 5.44
N TRP A 101 15.60 -26.96 5.87
CA TRP A 101 16.13 -25.60 5.71
C TRP A 101 16.88 -25.20 6.97
N LYS A 102 18.12 -24.73 6.82
CA LYS A 102 18.88 -24.10 7.89
C LYS A 102 18.83 -22.58 7.72
N LEU A 103 18.38 -21.87 8.77
CA LEU A 103 18.34 -20.43 8.82
C LEU A 103 19.47 -19.90 9.70
N THR A 104 20.24 -18.95 9.17
CA THR A 104 21.26 -18.23 9.93
C THR A 104 20.63 -16.95 10.47
N LEU A 105 20.62 -16.81 11.77
CA LEU A 105 19.99 -15.71 12.48
C LEU A 105 21.05 -14.79 13.09
N ARG A 106 20.71 -13.51 13.24
CA ARG A 106 21.47 -12.51 13.99
C ARG A 106 20.51 -11.71 14.85
N ARG A 107 20.86 -11.45 16.09
CA ARG A 107 20.15 -10.46 16.90
C ARG A 107 20.43 -9.05 16.38
N ASP A 108 19.41 -8.23 16.29
CA ASP A 108 19.54 -6.86 15.77
C ASP A 108 20.18 -5.94 16.82
N ILE A 109 19.92 -6.21 18.10
CA ILE A 109 20.51 -5.51 19.25
C ILE A 109 21.61 -6.40 19.85
N GLY A 110 22.79 -5.81 20.08
CA GLY A 110 23.88 -6.46 20.78
C GLY A 110 24.81 -7.38 19.96
N GLY A 111 24.59 -7.53 18.65
CA GLY A 111 25.52 -8.21 17.75
C GLY A 111 25.78 -9.70 18.00
N THR A 112 25.17 -10.29 19.03
CA THR A 112 25.39 -11.71 19.41
C THR A 112 24.75 -12.61 18.35
N PRO A 113 25.48 -13.66 17.89
CA PRO A 113 24.90 -14.66 17.01
C PRO A 113 23.66 -15.31 17.67
N ALA A 114 22.53 -15.34 16.96
CA ALA A 114 21.42 -16.15 17.40
C ALA A 114 21.64 -17.61 16.97
N LEU A 115 21.08 -18.54 17.73
CA LEU A 115 21.20 -19.97 17.41
C LEU A 115 20.55 -20.23 16.02
N PRO A 116 21.16 -21.10 15.20
CA PRO A 116 20.56 -21.48 13.93
C PRO A 116 19.24 -22.24 14.18
N VAL A 117 18.29 -22.01 13.29
CA VAL A 117 16.99 -22.71 13.29
C VAL A 117 16.92 -23.61 12.07
N THR A 118 16.39 -24.81 12.25
CA THR A 118 16.07 -25.71 11.14
C THR A 118 14.54 -25.81 10.97
N ALA A 119 14.09 -25.89 9.73
CA ALA A 119 12.66 -25.99 9.40
C ALA A 119 12.42 -26.90 8.20
N ARG A 120 11.29 -27.58 8.19
CA ARG A 120 10.84 -28.38 7.05
C ARG A 120 10.39 -27.51 5.87
N PHE A 121 9.84 -26.35 6.18
CA PHE A 121 9.34 -25.37 5.20
C PHE A 121 9.66 -23.94 5.70
N VAL A 122 9.93 -23.03 4.76
CA VAL A 122 10.17 -21.61 5.04
C VAL A 122 9.31 -20.76 4.12
N PHE A 123 8.46 -19.92 4.70
CA PHE A 123 7.77 -18.88 3.97
C PHE A 123 8.51 -17.55 4.15
N VAL A 124 8.90 -16.92 3.03
CA VAL A 124 9.66 -15.66 3.04
C VAL A 124 8.71 -14.49 2.87
N GLY A 125 8.17 -13.99 3.98
CA GLY A 125 7.32 -12.80 4.03
C GLY A 125 8.07 -11.52 4.41
N ALA A 126 9.29 -11.33 3.88
CA ALA A 126 10.25 -10.31 4.36
C ALA A 126 10.16 -8.96 3.61
N GLY A 127 9.07 -8.69 2.87
CA GLY A 127 8.91 -7.44 2.13
C GLY A 127 10.09 -7.17 1.19
N GLY A 128 10.68 -5.99 1.26
CA GLY A 128 11.84 -5.63 0.43
C GLY A 128 13.08 -6.49 0.63
N TYR A 129 13.21 -7.21 1.75
CA TYR A 129 14.32 -8.15 2.00
C TYR A 129 14.10 -9.54 1.38
N ALA A 130 12.89 -9.83 0.87
CA ALA A 130 12.55 -11.16 0.38
C ALA A 130 13.42 -11.58 -0.80
N LEU A 131 13.66 -10.68 -1.76
CA LEU A 131 14.46 -10.98 -2.95
C LEU A 131 15.90 -11.40 -2.56
N GLY A 132 16.55 -10.63 -1.68
CA GLY A 132 17.91 -10.95 -1.22
C GLY A 132 18.00 -12.28 -0.46
N LEU A 133 16.98 -12.64 0.31
CA LEU A 133 16.90 -13.94 0.98
C LEU A 133 16.69 -15.08 -0.03
N LEU A 134 15.79 -14.90 -0.99
CA LEU A 134 15.52 -15.89 -2.03
C LEU A 134 16.77 -16.14 -2.90
N GLN A 135 17.51 -15.11 -3.26
CA GLN A 135 18.76 -15.26 -4.00
C GLN A 135 19.79 -16.08 -3.23
N LYS A 136 19.85 -15.96 -1.89
CA LYS A 136 20.71 -16.75 -1.02
C LYS A 136 20.24 -18.19 -0.81
N SER A 137 18.98 -18.48 -1.10
CA SER A 137 18.38 -19.81 -0.85
C SER A 137 18.98 -20.94 -1.71
N GLY A 138 19.64 -20.60 -2.81
CA GLY A 138 20.13 -21.58 -3.78
C GLY A 138 19.06 -22.09 -4.76
N ILE A 139 17.83 -21.59 -4.69
CA ILE A 139 16.75 -21.91 -5.62
C ILE A 139 17.11 -21.32 -6.99
N LYS A 140 17.19 -22.19 -8.02
CA LYS A 140 17.67 -21.79 -9.34
C LYS A 140 16.71 -20.85 -10.06
N GLU A 141 15.42 -21.00 -9.82
CA GLU A 141 14.33 -20.27 -10.45
C GLU A 141 14.33 -18.77 -10.11
N ILE A 142 14.97 -18.38 -8.99
CA ILE A 142 15.07 -16.97 -8.61
C ILE A 142 16.26 -16.24 -9.24
N ARG A 143 17.12 -16.94 -9.95
CA ARG A 143 18.30 -16.33 -10.58
C ARG A 143 17.90 -15.36 -11.68
N GLY A 144 18.54 -14.21 -11.70
CA GLY A 144 18.26 -13.16 -12.70
C GLY A 144 17.04 -12.28 -12.39
N TYR A 145 16.28 -12.57 -11.31
CA TYR A 145 15.25 -11.64 -10.87
C TYR A 145 15.89 -10.48 -10.12
N GLY A 146 15.47 -9.28 -10.51
CA GLY A 146 15.79 -8.03 -9.86
C GLY A 146 14.51 -7.26 -9.54
N GLY A 147 14.63 -6.18 -8.80
CA GLY A 147 13.54 -5.25 -8.54
C GLY A 147 13.90 -3.86 -9.07
N PHE A 148 12.89 -3.10 -9.45
CA PHE A 148 13.01 -1.69 -9.77
C PHE A 148 12.23 -0.90 -8.72
N PRO A 149 12.90 -0.30 -7.71
CA PRO A 149 12.20 0.37 -6.63
C PRO A 149 11.63 1.70 -7.11
N VAL A 150 10.34 1.87 -6.93
CA VAL A 150 9.65 3.14 -7.12
C VAL A 150 9.23 3.63 -5.75
N SER A 151 9.66 4.81 -5.37
CA SER A 151 9.23 5.48 -4.15
C SER A 151 8.01 6.34 -4.41
N GLY A 152 7.23 6.60 -3.37
CA GLY A 152 6.15 7.58 -3.39
C GLY A 152 6.29 8.52 -2.21
N GLU A 153 6.40 9.82 -2.49
CA GLU A 153 6.43 10.85 -1.47
C GLU A 153 5.04 11.46 -1.32
N PHE A 154 4.65 11.79 -0.10
CA PHE A 154 3.36 12.39 0.21
C PHE A 154 3.54 13.73 0.91
N LEU A 155 2.73 14.71 0.52
CA LEU A 155 2.44 15.86 1.36
C LEU A 155 1.46 15.41 2.44
N ARG A 156 1.75 15.74 3.69
CA ARG A 156 0.92 15.36 4.84
C ARG A 156 0.58 16.60 5.67
N THR A 157 -0.66 16.63 6.17
CA THR A 157 -1.06 17.59 7.18
C THR A 157 -1.86 16.89 8.29
N ASP A 158 -1.57 17.27 9.53
CA ASP A 158 -2.27 16.85 10.73
C ASP A 158 -3.10 18.01 11.33
N ASN A 159 -3.22 19.14 10.59
CA ASN A 159 -4.03 20.27 11.03
C ASN A 159 -5.50 19.83 11.16
N PRO A 160 -6.08 19.85 12.37
CA PRO A 160 -7.42 19.32 12.62
C PRO A 160 -8.50 20.06 11.84
N GLU A 161 -8.35 21.37 11.59
CA GLU A 161 -9.30 22.15 10.81
C GLU A 161 -9.36 21.74 9.34
N ILE A 162 -8.22 21.26 8.78
CA ILE A 162 -8.15 20.76 7.42
C ILE A 162 -8.61 19.32 7.36
N VAL A 163 -8.14 18.49 8.29
CA VAL A 163 -8.50 17.07 8.39
C VAL A 163 -10.01 16.90 8.53
N ALA A 164 -10.67 17.70 9.37
CA ALA A 164 -12.12 17.64 9.58
C ALA A 164 -12.95 17.94 8.30
N LYS A 165 -12.35 18.54 7.28
CA LYS A 165 -13.04 18.88 6.03
C LYS A 165 -13.08 17.76 5.01
N HIS A 166 -12.43 16.61 5.26
CA HIS A 166 -12.32 15.55 4.26
C HIS A 166 -12.24 14.17 4.90
N SER A 167 -13.16 13.30 4.53
CA SER A 167 -13.24 11.93 5.07
C SER A 167 -13.05 10.85 4.00
N ALA A 168 -12.89 11.24 2.74
CA ALA A 168 -12.82 10.30 1.62
C ALA A 168 -11.38 9.88 1.30
N LYS A 169 -11.27 8.80 0.53
CA LYS A 169 -10.08 8.44 -0.25
C LYS A 169 -10.39 8.72 -1.72
N VAL A 170 -9.72 9.68 -2.32
CA VAL A 170 -10.02 10.16 -3.67
C VAL A 170 -8.89 9.80 -4.62
N TYR A 171 -9.20 8.96 -5.59
CA TYR A 171 -8.27 8.56 -6.64
C TYR A 171 -8.59 9.29 -7.95
N GLY A 172 -7.55 9.68 -8.68
CA GLY A 172 -7.65 10.20 -10.03
C GLY A 172 -7.47 9.12 -11.09
N LYS A 173 -7.62 9.50 -12.35
CA LYS A 173 -7.31 8.66 -13.51
C LYS A 173 -5.93 9.00 -14.06
N ALA A 174 -5.06 8.02 -14.16
CA ALA A 174 -3.79 8.17 -14.85
C ALA A 174 -3.99 8.28 -16.37
N ALA A 175 -3.14 9.04 -17.05
CA ALA A 175 -3.10 9.03 -18.50
C ALA A 175 -2.64 7.65 -19.01
N VAL A 176 -3.09 7.29 -20.22
CA VAL A 176 -2.65 6.02 -20.84
C VAL A 176 -1.13 6.05 -21.05
N GLY A 177 -0.45 4.97 -20.64
CA GLY A 177 1.01 4.87 -20.72
C GLY A 177 1.78 5.59 -19.59
N SER A 178 1.09 6.18 -18.63
CA SER A 178 1.73 6.77 -17.46
C SER A 178 2.43 5.71 -16.60
N PRO A 179 3.56 6.05 -15.98
CA PRO A 179 4.21 5.18 -15.00
C PRO A 179 3.28 4.85 -13.83
N PRO A 180 3.51 3.76 -13.10
CA PRO A 180 2.82 3.49 -11.85
C PRO A 180 2.93 4.69 -10.89
N MET A 181 1.88 4.94 -10.11
CA MET A 181 1.82 6.03 -9.11
C MET A 181 1.98 7.44 -9.69
N SER A 182 1.61 7.64 -10.95
CA SER A 182 1.74 8.94 -11.63
C SER A 182 0.62 9.93 -11.31
N VAL A 183 -0.44 9.50 -10.63
CA VAL A 183 -1.55 10.37 -10.23
C VAL A 183 -1.64 10.44 -8.71
N PRO A 184 -1.36 11.59 -8.10
CA PRO A 184 -1.62 11.81 -6.69
C PRO A 184 -3.09 11.61 -6.35
N HIS A 185 -3.35 11.05 -5.19
CA HIS A 185 -4.66 10.93 -4.58
C HIS A 185 -4.71 11.67 -3.25
N LEU A 186 -5.90 12.02 -2.80
CA LEU A 186 -6.13 12.69 -1.53
C LEU A 186 -6.84 11.74 -0.58
N ASP A 187 -6.16 11.38 0.50
CA ASP A 187 -6.64 10.36 1.43
C ASP A 187 -6.69 10.88 2.86
N LEU A 188 -7.80 10.66 3.53
CA LEU A 188 -7.80 10.62 4.99
C LEU A 188 -7.19 9.29 5.45
N ARG A 189 -6.19 9.37 6.32
CA ARG A 189 -5.59 8.22 7.00
C ARG A 189 -5.80 8.36 8.50
N VAL A 190 -6.18 7.26 9.15
CA VAL A 190 -6.29 7.21 10.61
C VAL A 190 -5.34 6.13 11.12
N VAL A 191 -4.35 6.56 11.91
CA VAL A 191 -3.35 5.67 12.52
C VAL A 191 -3.29 5.99 14.01
N ASP A 192 -3.39 5.00 14.86
CA ASP A 192 -3.45 5.14 16.32
C ASP A 192 -4.48 6.19 16.79
N GLY A 193 -5.64 6.23 16.11
CA GLY A 193 -6.71 7.18 16.41
C GLY A 193 -6.46 8.62 15.91
N THR A 194 -5.32 8.90 15.27
CA THR A 194 -4.98 10.23 14.77
C THR A 194 -5.23 10.34 13.28
N GLY A 195 -6.07 11.29 12.88
CA GLY A 195 -6.36 11.58 11.47
C GLY A 195 -5.28 12.46 10.83
N SER A 196 -4.91 12.12 9.60
CA SER A 196 -4.01 12.90 8.76
C SER A 196 -4.54 12.94 7.34
N LEU A 197 -4.43 14.05 6.64
CA LEU A 197 -4.63 14.08 5.20
C LEU A 197 -3.29 13.92 4.47
N MET A 198 -3.30 13.04 3.49
CA MET A 198 -2.15 12.76 2.65
C MET A 198 -2.48 13.02 1.18
N PHE A 199 -1.65 13.79 0.52
CA PHE A 199 -1.75 14.04 -0.92
C PHE A 199 -0.49 13.51 -1.62
N GLY A 200 -0.67 12.56 -2.50
CA GLY A 200 0.38 11.84 -3.22
C GLY A 200 -0.13 10.48 -3.72
N PRO A 201 0.76 9.55 -4.06
CA PRO A 201 2.22 9.71 -4.05
C PRO A 201 2.73 10.58 -5.20
N TYR A 202 3.84 11.25 -4.96
CA TYR A 202 4.71 11.79 -6.02
C TYR A 202 5.78 10.73 -6.29
N ALA A 203 5.75 10.16 -7.49
CA ALA A 203 6.65 9.08 -7.84
C ALA A 203 8.11 9.53 -7.89
N GLY A 204 8.97 8.80 -7.22
CA GLY A 204 10.41 8.95 -7.25
C GLY A 204 11.10 7.65 -7.59
N PHE A 205 12.36 7.73 -7.96
CA PHE A 205 13.22 6.58 -8.17
C PHE A 205 14.37 6.60 -7.18
N SER A 206 14.68 5.45 -6.59
CA SER A 206 15.88 5.26 -5.77
C SER A 206 16.43 3.88 -6.00
N PRO A 207 17.77 3.71 -6.15
CA PRO A 207 18.40 2.39 -6.16
C PRO A 207 18.36 1.70 -4.80
N LYS A 208 17.89 2.39 -3.75
CA LYS A 208 17.77 1.83 -2.40
C LYS A 208 16.41 1.17 -2.23
N PHE A 209 16.38 -0.14 -2.11
CA PHE A 209 15.18 -0.91 -1.80
C PHE A 209 14.66 -0.71 -0.37
N LEU A 210 15.55 -0.34 0.54
CA LEU A 210 15.30 -0.31 1.96
C LEU A 210 15.75 1.02 2.53
N LYS A 211 15.13 1.46 3.61
CA LYS A 211 15.54 2.67 4.34
C LYS A 211 17.02 2.63 4.75
N SER A 212 17.53 1.43 5.06
CA SER A 212 18.88 1.21 5.58
C SER A 212 19.82 0.52 4.60
N GLY A 213 19.51 0.50 3.32
CA GLY A 213 20.38 -0.13 2.33
C GLY A 213 19.71 -0.40 1.00
N SER A 214 20.48 -1.03 0.12
CA SER A 214 20.03 -1.59 -1.15
C SER A 214 20.41 -3.08 -1.22
N VAL A 215 19.74 -3.80 -2.09
CA VAL A 215 20.09 -5.18 -2.44
C VAL A 215 21.19 -5.15 -3.48
#